data_06ccc3ba016b09bccd91b82e33a08f46
#
_entry.id   06ccc3ba016b09bccd91b82e33a08f46
#
_cell.length_a   1.000
_cell.length_b   1.000
_cell.length_c   1.000
_cell.angle_alpha   90.00
_cell.angle_beta   90.00
_cell.angle_gamma   90.00
#
_symmetry.space_group_name_H-M   'P 1'
#
loop_
_entity.id
_entity.type
_entity.pdbx_description
1 polymer ?
#
loop_
_entity_poly.entity_id
_entity_poly.type
_entity_poly.pdbx_seq_one_letter_code
_entity_poly.pdbx_strand_id
1 'polypeptide(L)'
;KKIFATMLFGIQFQHPANGTPASFQLYPFRLVFMLLTDPRLGGRLHYAEFVYFLPFIHTITPGTYNQLVEQILEFRKLSDETVANLLLKDEHTYVNCVYEWQYYTSNLLAQAGILDRESGESIVKLYHPQKPTSNSDPTCRTLNNGYVKICPDMERYIGALLKAYPFNEKPVLLSDSGRLQLDCVKEVYSFYPSLLAKEIGEQDEFQVRLLELPKLIEEYSNNPENEAAYEFENVLGEGFNMFYNVEAKNLGGAGHTDIECLYLTKKKKFAVEAKSTANKLIQINAGRLREHREEIGGEYTIVITPRYLPAVKRD
;
A
#
# COMPACT_ATOMS: atom_id res chain seq x y z
N LYS A 1 -8.35 12.17 -2.09
CA LYS A 1 -7.01 12.70 -1.89
C LYS A 1 -6.40 12.22 -0.57
N LYS A 2 -7.00 12.58 0.59
CA LYS A 2 -6.46 12.32 1.94
C LYS A 2 -6.26 10.83 2.22
N ILE A 3 -7.24 9.98 1.86
CA ILE A 3 -7.12 8.51 1.99
C ILE A 3 -5.89 8.00 1.23
N PHE A 4 -5.74 8.39 -0.03
CA PHE A 4 -4.64 7.95 -0.86
C PHE A 4 -3.29 8.46 -0.32
N ALA A 5 -3.19 9.74 0.06
CA ALA A 5 -1.99 10.28 0.70
C ALA A 5 -1.61 9.49 1.97
N THR A 6 -2.60 9.15 2.80
CA THR A 6 -2.38 8.35 4.00
C THR A 6 -1.84 6.95 3.69
N MET A 7 -2.43 6.27 2.69
CA MET A 7 -1.94 4.95 2.27
C MET A 7 -0.47 4.99 1.82
N LEU A 8 -0.05 6.06 1.14
CA LEU A 8 1.35 6.24 0.72
C LEU A 8 2.31 6.32 1.92
N PHE A 9 1.88 6.84 3.06
CA PHE A 9 2.69 6.88 4.28
C PHE A 9 2.92 5.50 4.91
N GLY A 10 2.08 4.52 4.60
CA GLY A 10 2.27 3.12 5.00
C GLY A 10 3.19 2.32 4.08
N ILE A 11 3.47 2.80 2.87
CA ILE A 11 4.35 2.10 1.93
C ILE A 11 5.78 2.15 2.42
N GLN A 12 6.38 0.98 2.62
CA GLN A 12 7.74 0.82 3.11
C GLN A 12 8.60 -0.06 2.19
N PHE A 13 9.89 0.20 2.17
CA PHE A 13 10.96 -0.67 1.74
C PHE A 13 11.82 -1.01 2.99
N GLN A 14 12.12 -2.18 3.31
CA GLN A 14 11.82 -3.50 2.79
C GLN A 14 10.38 -3.90 3.09
N HIS A 15 9.65 -4.48 2.10
CA HIS A 15 8.31 -5.00 2.34
C HIS A 15 8.39 -6.41 2.94
N PRO A 16 7.67 -6.70 4.04
CA PRO A 16 7.78 -7.99 4.73
C PRO A 16 7.29 -9.20 3.92
N ALA A 17 6.46 -9.00 2.89
CA ALA A 17 5.94 -10.08 2.04
C ALA A 17 6.63 -10.19 0.67
N ASN A 18 7.47 -9.24 0.27
CA ASN A 18 8.12 -9.19 -1.02
C ASN A 18 9.63 -9.16 -0.89
N GLY A 19 10.32 -9.78 -1.85
CA GLY A 19 11.77 -9.84 -1.91
C GLY A 19 12.47 -8.53 -2.28
N THR A 20 12.07 -7.41 -1.66
CA THR A 20 12.81 -6.17 -1.77
C THR A 20 14.22 -6.39 -1.20
N PRO A 21 15.30 -5.91 -1.86
CA PRO A 21 16.65 -6.06 -1.34
C PRO A 21 16.75 -5.60 0.12
N ALA A 22 17.43 -6.39 0.96
CA ALA A 22 17.56 -6.13 2.39
C ALA A 22 18.25 -4.79 2.72
N SER A 23 18.96 -4.20 1.74
CA SER A 23 19.57 -2.88 1.86
C SER A 23 18.58 -1.73 1.93
N PHE A 24 17.36 -1.91 1.41
CA PHE A 24 16.34 -0.85 1.43
C PHE A 24 15.54 -0.90 2.73
N GLN A 25 15.68 0.13 3.56
CA GLN A 25 14.97 0.27 4.84
C GLN A 25 14.50 1.71 5.01
N LEU A 26 13.40 2.07 4.33
CA LEU A 26 12.82 3.43 4.41
C LEU A 26 11.34 3.44 4.01
N TYR A 27 10.69 4.56 4.34
CA TYR A 27 9.37 4.93 3.85
C TYR A 27 9.51 5.94 2.71
N PRO A 28 9.49 5.52 1.42
CA PRO A 28 9.89 6.38 0.30
C PRO A 28 9.00 7.61 0.14
N PHE A 29 7.69 7.47 0.32
CA PHE A 29 6.78 8.61 0.18
C PHE A 29 6.86 9.59 1.34
N ARG A 30 7.14 9.13 2.57
CA ARG A 30 7.41 10.04 3.70
C ARG A 30 8.65 10.90 3.42
N LEU A 31 9.70 10.31 2.83
CA LEU A 31 10.88 11.05 2.42
C LEU A 31 10.55 12.09 1.32
N VAL A 32 9.81 11.67 0.29
CA VAL A 32 9.38 12.58 -0.79
C VAL A 32 8.60 13.77 -0.24
N PHE A 33 7.61 13.52 0.60
CA PHE A 33 6.81 14.61 1.19
C PHE A 33 7.61 15.47 2.16
N MET A 34 8.56 14.88 2.89
CA MET A 34 9.46 15.65 3.75
C MET A 34 10.32 16.61 2.92
N LEU A 35 10.88 16.17 1.78
CA LEU A 35 11.62 17.03 0.87
C LEU A 35 10.73 18.13 0.27
N LEU A 36 9.51 17.81 -0.13
CA LEU A 36 8.55 18.77 -0.68
C LEU A 36 8.08 19.82 0.35
N THR A 37 8.16 19.53 1.64
CA THR A 37 7.82 20.46 2.71
C THR A 37 9.03 21.17 3.30
N ASP A 38 10.25 20.80 2.91
CA ASP A 38 11.47 21.44 3.42
C ASP A 38 11.60 22.88 2.87
N PRO A 39 11.60 23.89 3.74
CA PRO A 39 11.65 25.30 3.31
C PRO A 39 12.93 25.63 2.53
N ARG A 40 14.04 24.92 2.77
CA ARG A 40 15.31 25.08 2.03
C ARG A 40 15.15 24.77 0.55
N LEU A 41 14.27 23.83 0.21
CA LEU A 41 13.99 23.41 -1.18
C LEU A 41 12.90 24.28 -1.85
N GLY A 42 12.29 25.22 -1.13
CA GLY A 42 11.29 26.13 -1.65
C GLY A 42 9.97 25.47 -2.01
N GLY A 43 9.60 24.38 -1.31
CA GLY A 43 8.32 23.67 -1.47
C GLY A 43 8.16 22.93 -2.80
N ARG A 44 9.25 22.59 -3.47
CA ARG A 44 9.24 21.91 -4.76
C ARG A 44 10.42 20.97 -4.95
N LEU A 45 10.23 19.93 -5.76
CA LEU A 45 11.30 19.07 -6.27
C LEU A 45 11.24 19.02 -7.80
N HIS A 46 12.40 19.19 -8.44
CA HIS A 46 12.53 19.07 -9.89
C HIS A 46 12.57 17.61 -10.31
N TYR A 47 12.12 17.29 -11.53
CA TYR A 47 12.13 15.92 -12.02
C TYR A 47 13.56 15.33 -12.06
N ALA A 48 14.56 16.15 -12.36
CA ALA A 48 15.96 15.73 -12.35
C ALA A 48 16.41 15.27 -10.94
N GLU A 49 15.90 15.90 -9.87
CA GLU A 49 16.21 15.55 -8.48
C GLU A 49 15.59 14.20 -8.10
N PHE A 50 14.34 13.96 -8.50
CA PHE A 50 13.69 12.66 -8.34
C PHE A 50 14.50 11.55 -9.01
N VAL A 51 14.90 11.78 -10.26
CA VAL A 51 15.57 10.79 -11.10
C VAL A 51 16.98 10.52 -10.61
N TYR A 52 17.70 11.56 -10.18
CA TYR A 52 19.12 11.47 -9.84
C TYR A 52 19.38 10.98 -8.41
N PHE A 53 18.54 11.34 -7.46
CA PHE A 53 18.79 11.03 -6.04
C PHE A 53 17.92 9.90 -5.49
N LEU A 54 16.59 9.97 -5.67
CA LEU A 54 15.66 9.13 -4.90
C LEU A 54 15.81 7.62 -5.15
N PRO A 55 16.09 7.14 -6.37
CA PRO A 55 16.21 5.70 -6.63
C PRO A 55 17.37 5.03 -5.88
N PHE A 56 18.34 5.82 -5.43
CA PHE A 56 19.59 5.33 -4.82
C PHE A 56 19.62 5.49 -3.29
N ILE A 57 18.54 6.00 -2.68
CA ILE A 57 18.45 6.15 -1.24
C ILE A 57 17.93 4.85 -0.66
N HIS A 58 18.77 4.13 0.05
CA HIS A 58 18.44 2.85 0.67
C HIS A 58 17.98 3.00 2.12
N THR A 59 18.54 3.94 2.84
CA THR A 59 18.23 4.26 4.24
C THR A 59 18.29 5.76 4.43
N ILE A 60 17.59 6.27 5.41
CA ILE A 60 17.61 7.70 5.72
C ILE A 60 17.60 7.94 7.23
N THR A 61 18.47 8.84 7.67
CA THR A 61 18.55 9.35 9.03
C THR A 61 18.45 10.88 9.00
N PRO A 62 18.20 11.57 10.11
CA PRO A 62 18.22 13.03 10.12
C PRO A 62 19.53 13.64 9.60
N GLY A 63 20.67 13.01 9.87
CA GLY A 63 21.99 13.46 9.37
C GLY A 63 22.12 13.29 7.86
N THR A 64 21.84 12.11 7.33
CA THR A 64 21.90 11.84 5.88
C THR A 64 20.83 12.60 5.12
N TYR A 65 19.69 12.92 5.73
CA TYR A 65 18.68 13.79 5.16
C TYR A 65 19.22 15.21 4.92
N ASN A 66 19.89 15.79 5.92
CA ASN A 66 20.49 17.12 5.75
C ASN A 66 21.53 17.13 4.62
N GLN A 67 22.37 16.09 4.55
CA GLN A 67 23.33 15.93 3.45
C GLN A 67 22.63 15.82 2.09
N LEU A 68 21.54 15.08 2.02
CA LEU A 68 20.74 14.98 0.79
C LEU A 68 20.21 16.34 0.35
N VAL A 69 19.65 17.12 1.29
CA VAL A 69 19.15 18.46 0.98
C VAL A 69 20.27 19.37 0.46
N GLU A 70 21.45 19.34 1.09
CA GLU A 70 22.62 20.07 0.61
C GLU A 70 23.04 19.63 -0.81
N GLN A 71 23.07 18.33 -1.07
CA GLN A 71 23.36 17.79 -2.40
C GLN A 71 22.35 18.24 -3.45
N ILE A 72 21.06 18.25 -3.13
CA ILE A 72 20.01 18.76 -4.00
C ILE A 72 20.22 20.26 -4.29
N LEU A 73 20.55 21.06 -3.28
CA LEU A 73 20.82 22.49 -3.46
C LEU A 73 22.05 22.74 -4.36
N GLU A 74 23.11 21.96 -4.22
CA GLU A 74 24.27 22.03 -5.12
C GLU A 74 23.92 21.58 -6.53
N PHE A 75 23.14 20.50 -6.67
CA PHE A 75 22.68 20.00 -7.96
C PHE A 75 21.84 21.05 -8.74
N ARG A 76 21.03 21.86 -8.03
CA ARG A 76 20.24 22.96 -8.61
C ARG A 76 21.08 24.08 -9.26
N LYS A 77 22.37 24.15 -8.90
CA LYS A 77 23.29 25.14 -9.51
C LYS A 77 23.85 24.70 -10.84
N LEU A 78 23.67 23.42 -11.20
CA LEU A 78 24.17 22.87 -12.44
C LEU A 78 23.33 23.34 -13.63
N SER A 79 23.99 23.51 -14.80
CA SER A 79 23.26 23.76 -16.05
C SER A 79 22.55 22.48 -16.53
N ASP A 80 21.48 22.65 -17.30
CA ASP A 80 20.76 21.53 -17.94
C ASP A 80 21.70 20.62 -18.77
N GLU A 81 22.69 21.21 -19.42
CA GLU A 81 23.73 20.47 -20.18
C GLU A 81 24.58 19.58 -19.23
N THR A 82 24.94 20.10 -18.06
CA THR A 82 25.70 19.33 -17.06
C THR A 82 24.86 18.19 -16.50
N VAL A 83 23.61 18.44 -16.21
CA VAL A 83 22.65 17.42 -15.76
C VAL A 83 22.47 16.34 -16.82
N ALA A 84 22.27 16.73 -18.08
CA ALA A 84 22.20 15.80 -19.21
C ALA A 84 23.43 14.88 -19.28
N ASN A 85 24.62 15.45 -19.19
CA ASN A 85 25.90 14.71 -19.27
C ASN A 85 26.05 13.74 -18.05
N LEU A 86 25.54 14.09 -16.87
CA LEU A 86 25.54 13.18 -15.71
C LEU A 86 24.66 11.96 -15.94
N LEU A 87 23.47 12.15 -16.49
CA LEU A 87 22.51 11.06 -16.72
C LEU A 87 22.93 10.15 -17.89
N LEU A 88 23.55 10.70 -18.94
CA LEU A 88 24.06 9.94 -20.10
C LEU A 88 25.19 8.98 -19.71
N LYS A 89 25.85 9.16 -18.56
CA LYS A 89 26.89 8.22 -18.08
C LYS A 89 26.34 6.84 -17.74
N ASP A 90 25.08 6.76 -17.31
CA ASP A 90 24.37 5.50 -17.04
C ASP A 90 22.93 5.59 -17.56
N GLU A 91 22.84 5.77 -18.87
CA GLU A 91 21.59 6.01 -19.59
C GLU A 91 20.56 4.90 -19.33
N HIS A 92 21.03 3.64 -19.26
CA HIS A 92 20.18 2.48 -19.01
C HIS A 92 19.43 2.57 -17.65
N THR A 93 20.11 2.98 -16.62
CA THR A 93 19.51 3.16 -15.28
C THR A 93 18.57 4.36 -15.29
N TYR A 94 19.02 5.50 -15.78
CA TYR A 94 18.26 6.73 -15.70
C TYR A 94 17.03 6.77 -16.61
N VAL A 95 17.01 6.09 -17.75
CA VAL A 95 15.79 5.99 -18.58
C VAL A 95 14.63 5.35 -17.80
N ASN A 96 14.92 4.34 -16.97
CA ASN A 96 13.92 3.72 -16.10
C ASN A 96 13.50 4.66 -14.96
N CYS A 97 14.46 5.37 -14.35
CA CYS A 97 14.17 6.34 -13.29
C CYS A 97 13.27 7.50 -13.81
N VAL A 98 13.51 7.98 -15.05
CA VAL A 98 12.62 8.97 -15.68
C VAL A 98 11.21 8.43 -15.85
N TYR A 99 11.07 7.18 -16.29
CA TYR A 99 9.75 6.55 -16.42
C TYR A 99 9.04 6.46 -15.06
N GLU A 100 9.71 5.93 -14.04
CA GLU A 100 9.12 5.68 -12.73
C GLU A 100 8.73 6.99 -12.00
N TRP A 101 9.58 8.00 -12.04
CA TRP A 101 9.40 9.21 -11.25
C TRP A 101 8.70 10.33 -12.00
N GLN A 102 9.18 10.71 -13.19
CA GLN A 102 8.57 11.81 -13.93
C GLN A 102 7.27 11.39 -14.63
N TYR A 103 7.25 10.22 -15.32
CA TYR A 103 6.07 9.83 -16.09
C TYR A 103 5.02 9.12 -15.26
N TYR A 104 5.42 8.20 -14.39
CA TYR A 104 4.46 7.37 -13.65
C TYR A 104 4.09 7.97 -12.30
N THR A 105 5.00 8.03 -11.33
CA THR A 105 4.70 8.39 -9.94
C THR A 105 4.20 9.82 -9.82
N SER A 106 4.88 10.81 -10.44
CA SER A 106 4.45 12.20 -10.35
C SER A 106 3.09 12.44 -11.03
N ASN A 107 2.80 11.73 -12.14
CA ASN A 107 1.52 11.81 -12.82
C ASN A 107 0.39 11.19 -11.99
N LEU A 108 0.65 10.02 -11.39
CA LEU A 108 -0.31 9.35 -10.50
C LEU A 108 -0.69 10.25 -9.32
N LEU A 109 0.30 10.85 -8.65
CA LEU A 109 0.08 11.75 -7.52
C LEU A 109 -0.63 13.05 -7.94
N ALA A 110 -0.37 13.54 -9.15
CA ALA A 110 -1.08 14.70 -9.68
C ALA A 110 -2.54 14.38 -10.02
N GLN A 111 -2.81 13.25 -10.67
CA GLN A 111 -4.17 12.79 -10.94
C GLN A 111 -4.97 12.52 -9.66
N ALA A 112 -4.31 12.06 -8.61
CA ALA A 112 -4.91 11.92 -7.30
C ALA A 112 -5.16 13.27 -6.60
N GLY A 113 -4.67 14.39 -7.18
CA GLY A 113 -4.81 15.74 -6.66
C GLY A 113 -3.98 15.98 -5.39
N ILE A 114 -2.87 15.28 -5.25
CA ILE A 114 -1.92 15.45 -4.14
C ILE A 114 -0.81 16.41 -4.53
N LEU A 115 -0.32 16.31 -5.76
CA LEU A 115 0.73 17.16 -6.31
C LEU A 115 0.22 17.99 -7.49
N ASP A 116 0.72 19.22 -7.61
CA ASP A 116 0.72 20.00 -8.85
C ASP A 116 2.00 19.74 -9.62
N ARG A 117 1.91 19.77 -10.96
CA ARG A 117 3.03 19.50 -11.87
C ARG A 117 3.28 20.68 -12.81
N GLU A 118 4.55 21.03 -12.96
CA GLU A 118 5.03 21.94 -14.01
C GLU A 118 5.89 21.12 -14.96
N SER A 119 5.54 21.10 -16.25
CA SER A 119 6.19 20.20 -17.23
C SER A 119 7.62 20.59 -17.54
N GLY A 120 7.89 21.90 -17.70
CA GLY A 120 9.20 22.41 -18.12
C GLY A 120 9.61 22.06 -19.55
N GLU A 121 10.84 22.44 -19.91
CA GLU A 121 11.46 22.14 -21.19
C GLU A 121 12.29 20.84 -21.14
N SER A 122 12.63 20.29 -22.29
CA SER A 122 13.44 19.08 -22.38
C SER A 122 14.89 19.35 -22.01
N ILE A 123 15.42 18.61 -21.04
CA ILE A 123 16.84 18.57 -20.69
C ILE A 123 17.58 17.56 -21.59
N VAL A 124 17.11 16.31 -21.61
CA VAL A 124 17.78 15.21 -22.31
C VAL A 124 16.79 14.11 -22.72
N LYS A 125 17.06 13.49 -23.85
CA LYS A 125 16.41 12.23 -24.25
C LYS A 125 17.33 11.06 -23.89
N LEU A 126 16.78 10.10 -23.14
CA LEU A 126 17.45 8.88 -22.71
C LEU A 126 16.83 7.68 -23.43
N TYR A 127 17.67 6.76 -23.88
CA TYR A 127 17.24 5.59 -24.61
C TYR A 127 17.54 4.31 -23.82
N HIS A 128 16.53 3.46 -23.70
CA HIS A 128 16.75 2.12 -23.16
C HIS A 128 17.42 1.28 -24.28
N PRO A 129 18.52 0.58 -24.02
CA PRO A 129 19.19 -0.23 -25.03
C PRO A 129 18.24 -1.30 -25.56
N GLN A 130 18.25 -1.49 -26.88
CA GLN A 130 17.50 -2.57 -27.53
C GLN A 130 17.98 -3.93 -27.05
N LYS A 131 17.04 -4.85 -26.86
CA LYS A 131 17.42 -6.26 -26.74
C LYS A 131 17.98 -6.75 -28.05
N PRO A 132 19.06 -7.55 -28.07
CA PRO A 132 19.73 -8.02 -29.31
C PRO A 132 18.79 -8.70 -30.31
N THR A 133 17.66 -9.24 -29.87
CA THR A 133 16.66 -9.96 -30.68
C THR A 133 15.46 -9.09 -31.07
N SER A 134 15.41 -7.82 -30.65
CA SER A 134 14.28 -6.93 -30.89
C SER A 134 14.48 -6.13 -32.19
N ASN A 135 13.49 -6.15 -33.08
CA ASN A 135 13.44 -5.30 -34.27
C ASN A 135 12.68 -3.98 -34.02
N SER A 136 12.24 -3.72 -32.79
CA SER A 136 11.57 -2.47 -32.44
C SER A 136 12.55 -1.38 -32.08
N ASP A 137 12.12 -0.12 -32.27
CA ASP A 137 12.92 1.03 -31.86
C ASP A 137 13.17 1.03 -30.35
N PRO A 138 14.33 1.52 -29.88
CA PRO A 138 14.60 1.62 -28.46
C PRO A 138 13.58 2.52 -27.76
N THR A 139 13.17 2.11 -26.58
CA THR A 139 12.31 2.94 -25.73
C THR A 139 13.03 4.24 -25.38
N CYS A 140 12.37 5.37 -25.65
CA CYS A 140 12.89 6.70 -25.37
C CYS A 140 12.09 7.37 -24.25
N ARG A 141 12.77 8.07 -23.35
CA ARG A 141 12.17 8.92 -22.32
C ARG A 141 12.88 10.27 -22.28
N THR A 142 12.08 11.34 -22.21
CA THR A 142 12.60 12.70 -22.12
C THR A 142 12.53 13.18 -20.68
N LEU A 143 13.67 13.55 -20.10
CA LEU A 143 13.69 14.26 -18.83
C LEU A 143 13.46 15.75 -19.12
N ASN A 144 12.55 16.37 -18.37
CA ASN A 144 12.24 17.78 -18.45
C ASN A 144 12.74 18.53 -17.19
N ASN A 145 12.98 19.85 -17.33
CA ASN A 145 13.38 20.70 -16.19
C ASN A 145 12.19 21.20 -15.33
N GLY A 146 11.04 20.55 -15.47
CA GLY A 146 9.87 20.82 -14.64
C GLY A 146 10.02 20.32 -13.19
N TYR A 147 8.99 20.58 -12.42
CA TYR A 147 8.96 20.24 -11.00
C TYR A 147 7.57 19.83 -10.53
N VAL A 148 7.51 19.30 -9.31
CA VAL A 148 6.28 19.06 -8.56
C VAL A 148 6.28 19.84 -7.27
N LYS A 149 5.09 20.19 -6.80
CA LYS A 149 4.81 20.79 -5.47
C LYS A 149 3.56 20.15 -4.89
N ILE A 150 3.37 20.24 -3.58
CA ILE A 150 2.13 19.77 -2.94
C ILE A 150 0.99 20.72 -3.32
N CYS A 151 -0.20 20.17 -3.65
CA CYS A 151 -1.40 21.00 -3.84
C CYS A 151 -1.71 21.79 -2.56
N PRO A 152 -2.07 23.07 -2.64
CA PRO A 152 -2.28 23.92 -1.45
C PRO A 152 -3.29 23.35 -0.45
N ASP A 153 -4.34 22.71 -0.92
CA ASP A 153 -5.37 22.07 -0.09
C ASP A 153 -4.88 20.80 0.64
N MET A 154 -3.71 20.27 0.26
CA MET A 154 -3.10 19.10 0.87
C MET A 154 -1.93 19.42 1.83
N GLU A 155 -1.36 20.63 1.76
CA GLU A 155 -0.17 21.00 2.55
C GLU A 155 -0.36 20.78 4.07
N ARG A 156 -1.48 21.28 4.61
CA ARG A 156 -1.79 21.11 6.03
C ARG A 156 -1.91 19.65 6.42
N TYR A 157 -2.55 18.83 5.58
CA TYR A 157 -2.78 17.41 5.85
C TYR A 157 -1.48 16.62 5.76
N ILE A 158 -0.67 16.85 4.73
CA ILE A 158 0.66 16.23 4.58
C ILE A 158 1.57 16.61 5.75
N GLY A 159 1.58 17.88 6.16
CA GLY A 159 2.33 18.33 7.33
C GLY A 159 1.91 17.64 8.63
N ALA A 160 0.62 17.38 8.81
CA ALA A 160 0.11 16.63 9.94
C ALA A 160 0.53 15.15 9.89
N LEU A 161 0.51 14.52 8.70
CA LEU A 161 1.00 13.15 8.52
C LEU A 161 2.50 13.04 8.81
N LEU A 162 3.34 13.96 8.32
CA LEU A 162 4.78 13.97 8.57
C LEU A 162 5.12 14.14 10.05
N LYS A 163 4.31 14.90 10.78
CA LYS A 163 4.45 15.06 12.23
C LYS A 163 4.08 13.80 13.00
N ALA A 164 3.07 13.08 12.56
CA ALA A 164 2.60 11.84 13.19
C ALA A 164 3.46 10.62 12.79
N TYR A 165 4.00 10.61 11.57
CA TYR A 165 4.74 9.49 10.97
C TYR A 165 6.08 9.99 10.41
N PRO A 166 7.14 10.02 11.22
CA PRO A 166 8.44 10.53 10.80
C PRO A 166 9.03 9.77 9.61
N PHE A 167 9.70 10.51 8.71
CA PHE A 167 10.34 9.93 7.51
C PHE A 167 11.49 8.98 7.83
N ASN A 168 12.13 9.16 8.97
CA ASN A 168 13.27 8.37 9.46
C ASN A 168 12.88 7.25 10.42
N GLU A 169 11.59 6.95 10.54
CA GLU A 169 11.13 5.79 11.29
C GLU A 169 11.63 4.50 10.63
N LYS A 170 12.02 3.53 11.46
CA LYS A 170 12.49 2.25 10.96
C LYS A 170 11.30 1.42 10.45
N PRO A 171 11.35 0.93 9.20
CA PRO A 171 10.32 0.02 8.68
C PRO A 171 10.21 -1.26 9.48
N VAL A 172 9.01 -1.85 9.49
CA VAL A 172 8.74 -3.15 10.11
C VAL A 172 9.46 -4.23 9.33
N LEU A 173 10.35 -4.97 9.99
CA LEU A 173 11.12 -6.07 9.40
C LEU A 173 10.66 -7.42 9.97
N LEU A 174 10.69 -8.45 9.13
CA LEU A 174 10.44 -9.84 9.57
C LEU A 174 11.43 -10.34 10.62
N SER A 175 12.66 -9.83 10.58
CA SER A 175 13.73 -10.16 11.55
C SER A 175 13.51 -9.55 12.91
N ASP A 176 12.61 -8.57 13.04
CA ASP A 176 12.33 -7.92 14.31
C ASP A 176 11.52 -8.85 15.22
N SER A 177 12.22 -9.76 15.90
CA SER A 177 11.74 -10.54 17.04
C SER A 177 10.58 -11.51 16.81
N GLY A 178 10.80 -12.62 16.14
CA GLY A 178 9.91 -13.80 16.24
C GLY A 178 8.47 -13.60 15.77
N ARG A 179 8.15 -12.47 15.16
CA ARG A 179 6.83 -12.22 14.55
C ARG A 179 6.63 -13.13 13.35
N LEU A 180 5.45 -13.68 13.21
CA LEU A 180 5.08 -14.38 11.99
C LEU A 180 5.02 -13.36 10.83
N GLN A 181 5.41 -13.79 9.62
CA GLN A 181 5.30 -12.98 8.40
C GLN A 181 3.91 -12.35 8.25
N LEU A 182 2.87 -13.11 8.61
CA LEU A 182 1.49 -12.65 8.56
C LEU A 182 1.22 -11.45 9.47
N ASP A 183 1.80 -11.43 10.67
CA ASP A 183 1.60 -10.35 11.63
C ASP A 183 2.27 -9.05 11.16
N CYS A 184 3.48 -9.15 10.57
CA CYS A 184 4.14 -8.00 9.95
C CYS A 184 3.36 -7.47 8.74
N VAL A 185 2.82 -8.35 7.91
CA VAL A 185 1.97 -7.97 6.76
C VAL A 185 0.71 -7.28 7.24
N LYS A 186 0.05 -7.80 8.27
CA LYS A 186 -1.14 -7.17 8.87
C LYS A 186 -0.82 -5.76 9.38
N GLU A 187 0.29 -5.57 10.09
CA GLU A 187 0.70 -4.28 10.62
C GLU A 187 0.90 -3.24 9.50
N VAL A 188 1.51 -3.64 8.38
CA VAL A 188 1.69 -2.77 7.22
C VAL A 188 0.36 -2.43 6.54
N TYR A 189 -0.52 -3.41 6.35
CA TYR A 189 -1.81 -3.19 5.67
C TYR A 189 -2.89 -2.61 6.57
N SER A 190 -2.79 -2.72 7.88
CA SER A 190 -3.71 -2.09 8.83
C SER A 190 -3.34 -0.62 9.14
N PHE A 191 -2.43 -0.04 8.37
CA PHE A 191 -2.05 1.37 8.50
C PHE A 191 -3.23 2.28 8.13
N TYR A 192 -4.10 2.47 9.11
CA TYR A 192 -5.24 3.38 9.03
C TYR A 192 -5.21 4.35 10.19
N PRO A 193 -4.53 5.48 10.05
CA PRO A 193 -4.25 6.35 11.17
C PRO A 193 -5.49 7.08 11.68
N SER A 194 -5.60 7.22 12.98
CA SER A 194 -6.63 8.00 13.67
C SER A 194 -6.70 9.46 13.18
N LEU A 195 -5.61 9.95 12.61
CA LEU A 195 -5.54 11.28 11.99
C LEU A 195 -6.51 11.41 10.82
N LEU A 196 -6.65 10.37 10.00
CA LEU A 196 -7.59 10.36 8.87
C LEU A 196 -9.04 10.41 9.34
N ALA A 197 -9.37 9.67 10.39
CA ALA A 197 -10.71 9.67 10.99
C ALA A 197 -11.12 11.08 11.48
N LYS A 198 -10.18 11.82 12.09
CA LYS A 198 -10.42 13.20 12.53
C LYS A 198 -10.60 14.21 11.40
N GLU A 199 -9.94 13.99 10.25
CA GLU A 199 -9.99 14.89 9.11
C GLU A 199 -11.21 14.67 8.20
N ILE A 200 -11.84 13.50 8.26
CA ILE A 200 -13.05 13.18 7.47
C ILE A 200 -14.31 13.83 8.06
N GLY A 201 -14.25 14.31 9.30
CA GLY A 201 -15.37 14.96 10.00
C GLY A 201 -16.07 14.04 11.00
N GLU A 202 -17.23 14.47 11.49
CA GLU A 202 -18.01 13.70 12.48
C GLU A 202 -18.04 12.23 12.09
N GLN A 203 -17.61 11.37 13.03
CA GLN A 203 -17.54 9.92 12.82
C GLN A 203 -18.96 9.42 12.54
N ASP A 204 -19.27 9.17 11.28
CA ASP A 204 -20.42 8.38 10.90
C ASP A 204 -20.30 7.02 11.60
N GLU A 205 -21.38 6.51 12.19
CA GLU A 205 -21.41 5.21 12.87
C GLU A 205 -20.81 4.10 11.98
N PHE A 206 -21.06 4.19 10.67
CA PHE A 206 -20.48 3.30 9.68
C PHE A 206 -18.94 3.37 9.62
N GLN A 207 -18.37 4.56 9.68
CA GLN A 207 -16.90 4.74 9.65
C GLN A 207 -16.26 4.26 10.95
N VAL A 208 -16.88 4.52 12.10
CA VAL A 208 -16.42 4.00 13.39
C VAL A 208 -16.39 2.49 13.35
N ARG A 209 -17.48 1.88 12.89
CA ARG A 209 -17.62 0.44 12.81
C ARG A 209 -16.65 -0.20 11.82
N LEU A 210 -16.41 0.43 10.68
CA LEU A 210 -15.41 0.01 9.69
C LEU A 210 -13.99 -0.03 10.28
N LEU A 211 -13.66 0.88 11.20
CA LEU A 211 -12.36 0.93 11.87
C LEU A 211 -12.24 -0.09 13.02
N GLU A 212 -13.34 -0.45 13.64
CA GLU A 212 -13.40 -1.43 14.74
C GLU A 212 -13.37 -2.88 14.22
N LEU A 213 -14.02 -3.15 13.09
CA LEU A 213 -14.19 -4.50 12.56
C LEU A 213 -12.88 -5.31 12.43
N PRO A 214 -11.77 -4.77 11.91
CA PRO A 214 -10.53 -5.54 11.82
C PRO A 214 -10.02 -6.02 13.19
N LYS A 215 -10.20 -5.21 14.24
CA LYS A 215 -9.81 -5.54 15.61
C LYS A 215 -10.72 -6.64 16.18
N LEU A 216 -12.02 -6.50 15.99
CA LEU A 216 -13.00 -7.48 16.44
C LEU A 216 -12.85 -8.82 15.71
N ILE A 217 -12.58 -8.79 14.40
CA ILE A 217 -12.29 -9.99 13.61
C ILE A 217 -11.02 -10.68 14.15
N GLU A 218 -9.99 -9.93 14.48
CA GLU A 218 -8.77 -10.49 15.06
C GLU A 218 -9.00 -11.07 16.45
N GLU A 219 -9.72 -10.36 17.33
CA GLU A 219 -10.06 -10.77 18.68
C GLU A 219 -10.89 -12.06 18.67
N TYR A 220 -12.01 -12.08 17.95
CA TYR A 220 -12.91 -13.24 17.93
C TYR A 220 -12.38 -14.40 17.10
N SER A 221 -11.48 -14.16 16.16
CA SER A 221 -10.84 -15.25 15.40
C SER A 221 -9.93 -16.13 16.28
N ASN A 222 -9.30 -15.54 17.29
CA ASN A 222 -8.42 -16.22 18.26
C ASN A 222 -9.20 -16.81 19.43
N ASN A 223 -10.17 -17.63 19.19
CA ASN A 223 -11.10 -18.19 20.16
C ASN A 223 -10.48 -19.37 20.96
N PRO A 224 -9.77 -19.16 22.10
CA PRO A 224 -9.11 -20.23 22.84
C PRO A 224 -10.09 -21.14 23.58
N GLU A 225 -11.25 -20.63 23.96
CA GLU A 225 -12.25 -21.30 24.81
C GLU A 225 -13.49 -21.75 24.03
N ASN A 226 -13.52 -21.54 22.71
CA ASN A 226 -14.65 -21.81 21.79
C ASN A 226 -15.95 -21.07 22.14
N GLU A 227 -15.87 -19.96 22.86
CA GLU A 227 -17.04 -19.16 23.27
C GLU A 227 -17.39 -18.06 22.25
N ALA A 228 -16.40 -17.58 21.48
CA ALA A 228 -16.56 -16.47 20.55
C ALA A 228 -16.86 -16.90 19.11
N ALA A 229 -17.33 -18.12 18.86
CA ALA A 229 -17.60 -18.60 17.49
C ALA A 229 -18.72 -17.79 16.82
N TYR A 230 -19.78 -17.54 17.55
CA TYR A 230 -20.94 -16.77 17.09
C TYR A 230 -20.61 -15.29 16.86
N GLU A 231 -19.82 -14.69 17.73
CA GLU A 231 -19.33 -13.31 17.58
C GLU A 231 -18.43 -13.19 16.34
N PHE A 232 -17.61 -14.21 16.07
CA PHE A 232 -16.78 -14.24 14.87
C PHE A 232 -17.61 -14.30 13.59
N GLU A 233 -18.64 -15.15 13.55
CA GLU A 233 -19.58 -15.22 12.44
C GLU A 233 -20.32 -13.89 12.24
N ASN A 234 -20.76 -13.25 13.32
CA ASN A 234 -21.46 -11.97 13.27
C ASN A 234 -20.60 -10.84 12.70
N VAL A 235 -19.37 -10.68 13.19
CA VAL A 235 -18.48 -9.61 12.65
C VAL A 235 -18.06 -9.86 11.22
N LEU A 236 -17.95 -11.12 10.78
CA LEU A 236 -17.73 -11.45 9.39
C LEU A 236 -18.93 -11.11 8.51
N GLY A 237 -20.15 -11.46 8.94
CA GLY A 237 -21.39 -11.11 8.24
C GLY A 237 -21.55 -9.60 8.10
N GLU A 238 -21.26 -8.85 9.16
CA GLU A 238 -21.25 -7.40 9.14
C GLU A 238 -20.19 -6.87 8.16
N GLY A 239 -18.98 -7.43 8.17
CA GLY A 239 -17.91 -7.05 7.26
C GLY A 239 -18.28 -7.27 5.78
N PHE A 240 -18.94 -8.38 5.45
CA PHE A 240 -19.45 -8.63 4.10
C PHE A 240 -20.54 -7.64 3.70
N ASN A 241 -21.42 -7.24 4.62
CA ASN A 241 -22.45 -6.24 4.37
C ASN A 241 -21.92 -4.81 4.17
N MET A 242 -20.65 -4.55 4.48
CA MET A 242 -20.01 -3.27 4.17
C MET A 242 -19.60 -3.12 2.70
N PHE A 243 -19.57 -4.20 1.93
CA PHE A 243 -19.38 -4.11 0.49
C PHE A 243 -20.69 -3.71 -0.18
N TYR A 244 -20.67 -2.60 -0.94
CA TYR A 244 -21.86 -2.04 -1.61
C TYR A 244 -22.58 -3.02 -2.55
N ASN A 245 -21.95 -4.11 -2.95
CA ASN A 245 -22.45 -5.09 -3.89
C ASN A 245 -22.60 -6.50 -3.31
N VAL A 246 -22.56 -6.64 -2.00
CA VAL A 246 -22.75 -7.91 -1.29
C VAL A 246 -23.84 -7.74 -0.23
N GLU A 247 -24.76 -8.67 -0.17
CA GLU A 247 -25.67 -8.88 0.95
C GLU A 247 -25.29 -10.16 1.67
N ALA A 248 -25.00 -10.08 2.96
CA ALA A 248 -24.64 -11.21 3.80
C ALA A 248 -25.73 -11.46 4.86
N LYS A 249 -26.05 -12.73 5.05
CA LYS A 249 -27.01 -13.19 6.07
C LYS A 249 -26.40 -14.32 6.88
N ASN A 250 -26.28 -14.12 8.18
CA ASN A 250 -25.92 -15.19 9.10
C ASN A 250 -27.06 -16.19 9.18
N LEU A 251 -26.79 -17.45 8.90
CA LEU A 251 -27.81 -18.50 8.94
C LEU A 251 -27.86 -19.16 10.31
N GLY A 252 -26.69 -19.42 10.90
CA GLY A 252 -26.56 -20.06 12.20
C GLY A 252 -27.16 -21.46 12.26
N GLY A 253 -26.71 -22.24 13.21
CA GLY A 253 -27.25 -23.58 13.46
C GLY A 253 -26.48 -24.71 12.79
N ALA A 254 -26.64 -25.93 13.34
CA ALA A 254 -25.96 -27.09 12.82
C ALA A 254 -26.56 -27.53 11.48
N GLY A 255 -25.69 -27.77 10.50
CA GLY A 255 -26.09 -28.30 9.18
C GLY A 255 -26.15 -27.25 8.06
N HIS A 256 -25.97 -25.98 8.36
CA HIS A 256 -25.96 -24.89 7.39
C HIS A 256 -24.56 -24.25 7.28
N THR A 257 -24.36 -23.49 6.21
CA THR A 257 -23.21 -22.59 6.14
C THR A 257 -23.38 -21.48 7.17
N ASP A 258 -22.26 -20.96 7.72
CA ASP A 258 -22.33 -19.93 8.76
C ASP A 258 -22.92 -18.63 8.21
N ILE A 259 -22.53 -18.24 6.98
CA ILE A 259 -23.01 -17.02 6.32
C ILE A 259 -23.37 -17.30 4.86
N GLU A 260 -24.57 -16.93 4.44
CA GLU A 260 -24.98 -16.86 3.03
C GLU A 260 -24.69 -15.45 2.50
N CYS A 261 -23.95 -15.34 1.43
CA CYS A 261 -23.67 -14.09 0.76
C CYS A 261 -24.25 -14.07 -0.66
N LEU A 262 -24.89 -12.95 -1.05
CA LEU A 262 -25.37 -12.67 -2.39
C LEU A 262 -24.53 -11.56 -3.03
N TYR A 263 -23.84 -11.88 -4.13
CA TYR A 263 -23.16 -10.90 -4.95
C TYR A 263 -24.17 -10.24 -5.91
N LEU A 264 -24.58 -9.02 -5.59
CA LEU A 264 -25.73 -8.33 -6.23
C LEU A 264 -25.54 -8.12 -7.73
N THR A 265 -24.31 -7.74 -8.14
CA THR A 265 -24.01 -7.43 -9.57
C THR A 265 -24.28 -8.61 -10.50
N LYS A 266 -23.97 -9.82 -10.05
CA LYS A 266 -24.15 -11.06 -10.85
C LYS A 266 -25.31 -11.91 -10.40
N LYS A 267 -26.00 -11.53 -9.32
CA LYS A 267 -27.07 -12.31 -8.67
C LYS A 267 -26.63 -13.73 -8.33
N LYS A 268 -25.41 -13.88 -7.82
CA LYS A 268 -24.79 -15.17 -7.51
C LYS A 268 -24.56 -15.29 -6.01
N LYS A 269 -24.86 -16.45 -5.47
CA LYS A 269 -24.61 -16.74 -4.05
C LYS A 269 -23.27 -17.40 -3.84
N PHE A 270 -22.71 -17.20 -2.67
CA PHE A 270 -21.57 -17.94 -2.15
C PHE A 270 -21.73 -18.19 -0.65
N ALA A 271 -21.13 -19.29 -0.19
CA ALA A 271 -21.11 -19.68 1.20
C ALA A 271 -19.87 -19.15 1.91
N VAL A 272 -19.99 -18.78 3.16
CA VAL A 272 -18.85 -18.47 4.03
C VAL A 272 -18.91 -19.37 5.26
N GLU A 273 -17.79 -20.06 5.52
CA GLU A 273 -17.57 -20.88 6.71
C GLU A 273 -16.52 -20.20 7.59
N ALA A 274 -16.90 -19.85 8.79
CA ALA A 274 -16.07 -19.21 9.79
C ALA A 274 -15.48 -20.25 10.74
N LYS A 275 -14.18 -20.24 10.91
CA LYS A 275 -13.48 -21.16 11.82
C LYS A 275 -12.59 -20.38 12.77
N SER A 276 -13.21 -19.88 13.86
CA SER A 276 -12.46 -19.25 14.95
C SER A 276 -11.70 -20.30 15.74
N THR A 277 -10.39 -20.14 15.90
CA THR A 277 -9.57 -21.08 16.64
C THR A 277 -8.23 -20.46 17.07
N ALA A 278 -7.82 -20.73 18.30
CA ALA A 278 -6.49 -20.42 18.79
C ALA A 278 -5.39 -21.30 18.13
N ASN A 279 -5.76 -22.47 17.64
CA ASN A 279 -4.88 -23.42 17.01
C ASN A 279 -4.95 -23.31 15.47
N LYS A 280 -3.96 -23.86 14.78
CA LYS A 280 -4.02 -23.95 13.31
C LYS A 280 -5.10 -24.91 12.88
N LEU A 281 -5.94 -24.54 11.93
CA LEU A 281 -6.88 -25.43 11.29
C LEU A 281 -6.10 -26.57 10.61
N ILE A 282 -6.41 -27.80 10.98
CA ILE A 282 -5.65 -28.99 10.56
C ILE A 282 -6.31 -29.64 9.35
N GLN A 283 -7.63 -29.62 9.31
CA GLN A 283 -8.45 -30.34 8.33
C GLN A 283 -9.74 -29.59 8.03
N ILE A 284 -10.19 -29.70 6.78
CA ILE A 284 -11.51 -29.22 6.33
C ILE A 284 -12.28 -30.43 5.76
N ASN A 285 -13.55 -30.54 6.11
CA ASN A 285 -14.43 -31.51 5.48
C ASN A 285 -15.02 -30.91 4.19
N ALA A 286 -14.35 -31.15 3.06
CA ALA A 286 -14.76 -30.63 1.77
C ALA A 286 -16.16 -31.11 1.34
N GLY A 287 -16.55 -32.35 1.71
CA GLY A 287 -17.90 -32.88 1.46
C GLY A 287 -18.97 -32.05 2.13
N ARG A 288 -18.82 -31.74 3.43
CA ARG A 288 -19.74 -30.91 4.19
C ARG A 288 -19.81 -29.47 3.63
N LEU A 289 -18.66 -28.89 3.28
CA LEU A 289 -18.66 -27.54 2.66
C LEU A 289 -19.44 -27.51 1.34
N ARG A 290 -19.33 -28.59 0.58
CA ARG A 290 -20.08 -28.74 -0.68
C ARG A 290 -21.58 -28.85 -0.41
N GLU A 291 -22.01 -29.68 0.53
CA GLU A 291 -23.43 -29.83 0.93
C GLU A 291 -24.03 -28.48 1.34
N HIS A 292 -23.36 -27.76 2.25
CA HIS A 292 -23.80 -26.44 2.71
C HIS A 292 -23.90 -25.43 1.56
N ARG A 293 -22.95 -25.42 0.63
CA ARG A 293 -22.97 -24.56 -0.52
C ARG A 293 -24.13 -24.90 -1.46
N GLU A 294 -24.36 -26.18 -1.73
CA GLU A 294 -25.45 -26.67 -2.60
C GLU A 294 -26.82 -26.33 -2.02
N GLU A 295 -26.98 -26.39 -0.70
CA GLU A 295 -28.21 -26.03 0.02
C GLU A 295 -28.65 -24.58 -0.25
N ILE A 296 -27.71 -23.63 -0.26
CA ILE A 296 -28.02 -22.22 -0.56
C ILE A 296 -27.99 -21.90 -2.06
N GLY A 297 -27.65 -22.86 -2.92
CA GLY A 297 -27.45 -22.64 -4.36
C GLY A 297 -26.22 -21.78 -4.66
N GLY A 298 -25.19 -21.87 -3.84
CA GLY A 298 -23.94 -21.10 -3.96
C GLY A 298 -22.98 -21.68 -5.01
N GLU A 299 -22.21 -20.81 -5.65
CA GLU A 299 -21.21 -21.21 -6.65
C GLU A 299 -19.88 -21.65 -6.02
N TYR A 300 -19.50 -21.06 -4.92
CA TYR A 300 -18.25 -21.37 -4.20
C TYR A 300 -18.39 -21.17 -2.70
N THR A 301 -17.41 -21.67 -1.96
CA THR A 301 -17.31 -21.49 -0.50
C THR A 301 -16.03 -20.78 -0.15
N ILE A 302 -16.11 -19.78 0.72
CA ILE A 302 -14.95 -19.13 1.33
C ILE A 302 -14.83 -19.65 2.77
N VAL A 303 -13.68 -20.20 3.13
CA VAL A 303 -13.39 -20.58 4.50
C VAL A 303 -12.49 -19.51 5.12
N ILE A 304 -12.96 -18.92 6.22
CA ILE A 304 -12.24 -17.85 6.93
C ILE A 304 -11.75 -18.43 8.27
N THR A 305 -10.45 -18.37 8.45
CA THR A 305 -9.78 -18.83 9.67
C THR A 305 -8.51 -18.02 9.94
N PRO A 306 -8.15 -17.75 11.21
CA PRO A 306 -6.94 -17.00 11.52
C PRO A 306 -5.66 -17.73 11.13
N ARG A 307 -5.67 -19.08 11.21
CA ARG A 307 -4.47 -19.90 10.97
C ARG A 307 -4.86 -21.26 10.41
N TYR A 308 -4.06 -21.78 9.48
CA TYR A 308 -4.21 -23.12 8.92
C TYR A 308 -2.86 -23.79 8.60
N LEU A 309 -2.85 -25.11 8.53
CA LEU A 309 -1.71 -25.86 8.02
C LEU A 309 -1.72 -25.85 6.48
N PRO A 310 -0.54 -25.86 5.81
CA PRO A 310 -0.47 -25.88 4.35
C PRO A 310 -1.23 -27.04 3.69
N ALA A 311 -1.39 -28.16 4.39
CA ALA A 311 -2.15 -29.33 3.91
C ALA A 311 -3.63 -28.99 3.64
N VAL A 312 -4.23 -28.12 4.44
CA VAL A 312 -5.64 -27.68 4.31
C VAL A 312 -5.93 -27.00 2.95
N LYS A 313 -4.92 -26.44 2.29
CA LYS A 313 -5.07 -25.87 0.93
C LYS A 313 -5.28 -26.90 -0.18
N ARG A 314 -5.06 -28.18 0.11
CA ARG A 314 -5.14 -29.26 -0.90
C ARG A 314 -6.44 -30.06 -0.79
N ASP A 315 -7.17 -29.90 0.31
CA ASP A 315 -8.48 -30.49 0.55
C ASP A 315 -9.58 -29.65 -0.10
#